data_8875841541f7b87f35fab3e2d8db2705
#
_entry.id   8875841541f7b87f35fab3e2d8db2705
#
_cell.length_a   1.000
_cell.length_b   1.000
_cell.length_c   1.000
_cell.angle_alpha   90.00
_cell.angle_beta   90.00
_cell.angle_gamma   90.00
#
_symmetry.space_group_name_H-M   'P 1'
#
loop_
_entity.id
_entity.type
_entity.pdbx_description
1 polymer ?
#
loop_
_entity_poly.entity_id
_entity_poly.type
_entity_poly.pdbx_seq_one_letter_code
_entity_poly.pdbx_strand_id
1 'polypeptide(L)'
;KGEDIDIVVGLRESGQLCVNLAMVRGGRHLGDRPLFPVNAGESTVAEAIAAFIRQHYAAHPAPARLIASPLPEEEEGSELGALLAELAGRQVPVVEARSVLHRAWAEMALQNARLAILARNQASAQQEQRLQALQQALELPDTIQRIECFDISHTQGEAAVASCVVYHGNGMKKADYRRFNMRDITPGDDYA
;
A
#
# COMPACT_ATOMS: atom_id res chain seq x y z
N LYS A 1 -21.15 -7.05 25.57
CA LYS A 1 -20.78 -6.02 24.55
C LYS A 1 -19.47 -6.47 23.94
N GLY A 2 -19.40 -6.60 22.63
CA GLY A 2 -18.17 -6.94 21.93
C GLY A 2 -17.13 -5.83 22.04
N GLU A 3 -15.84 -6.17 21.91
CA GLU A 3 -14.74 -5.22 22.00
C GLU A 3 -14.56 -4.47 20.66
N ASP A 4 -14.11 -3.21 20.76
CA ASP A 4 -13.60 -2.41 19.64
C ASP A 4 -12.09 -2.35 19.75
N ILE A 5 -11.41 -3.12 18.91
CA ILE A 5 -9.95 -3.23 18.89
C ILE A 5 -9.45 -3.22 17.46
N ASP A 6 -8.21 -2.76 17.28
CA ASP A 6 -7.46 -2.95 16.05
C ASP A 6 -6.26 -3.85 16.33
N ILE A 7 -5.96 -4.71 15.37
CA ILE A 7 -4.86 -5.66 15.45
C ILE A 7 -3.89 -5.32 14.34
N VAL A 8 -2.70 -4.88 14.73
CA VAL A 8 -1.63 -4.51 13.80
C VAL A 8 -0.56 -5.58 13.87
N VAL A 9 -0.46 -6.34 12.82
CA VAL A 9 0.57 -7.39 12.69
C VAL A 9 1.52 -7.06 11.57
N GLY A 10 2.74 -7.52 11.67
CA GLY A 10 3.72 -7.36 10.61
C GLY A 10 4.57 -8.59 10.44
N LEU A 11 5.03 -8.81 9.22
CA LEU A 11 6.02 -9.83 8.90
C LEU A 11 6.85 -9.44 7.69
N ARG A 12 8.03 -10.03 7.62
CA ARG A 12 8.90 -9.95 6.45
C ARG A 12 9.06 -11.35 5.86
N GLU A 13 8.67 -11.51 4.61
CA GLU A 13 8.74 -12.78 3.90
C GLU A 13 9.02 -12.54 2.42
N SER A 14 9.87 -13.38 1.81
CA SER A 14 10.26 -13.26 0.40
C SER A 14 10.73 -11.85 0.00
N GLY A 15 11.48 -11.16 0.86
CA GLY A 15 11.98 -9.80 0.64
C GLY A 15 10.93 -8.70 0.79
N GLN A 16 9.67 -9.03 1.07
CA GLN A 16 8.58 -8.08 1.26
C GLN A 16 8.31 -7.88 2.75
N LEU A 17 8.17 -6.62 3.17
CA LEU A 17 7.65 -6.27 4.49
C LEU A 17 6.17 -5.90 4.33
N CYS A 18 5.31 -6.53 5.09
CA CYS A 18 3.88 -6.25 5.13
C CYS A 18 3.47 -5.92 6.57
N VAL A 19 2.73 -4.83 6.74
CA VAL A 19 1.99 -4.51 7.96
C VAL A 19 0.51 -4.63 7.64
N ASN A 20 -0.21 -5.45 8.40
CA ASN A 20 -1.64 -5.66 8.19
C ASN A 20 -2.45 -5.14 9.38
N LEU A 21 -3.43 -4.30 9.10
CA LEU A 21 -4.40 -3.79 10.06
C LEU A 21 -5.68 -4.59 9.93
N ALA A 22 -6.02 -5.37 10.97
CA ALA A 22 -7.32 -6.02 11.10
C ALA A 22 -8.19 -5.25 12.09
N MET A 23 -9.39 -4.88 11.66
CA MET A 23 -10.32 -4.08 12.45
C MET A 23 -11.42 -4.94 13.04
N VAL A 24 -11.64 -4.82 14.36
CA VAL A 24 -12.72 -5.50 15.08
C VAL A 24 -13.60 -4.43 15.75
N ARG A 25 -14.89 -4.49 15.51
CA ARG A 25 -15.88 -3.58 16.12
C ARG A 25 -17.06 -4.39 16.65
N GLY A 26 -17.42 -4.14 17.89
CA GLY A 26 -18.47 -4.92 18.57
C GLY A 26 -18.16 -6.42 18.63
N GLY A 27 -16.89 -6.81 18.65
CA GLY A 27 -16.46 -8.20 18.61
C GLY A 27 -16.56 -8.88 17.24
N ARG A 28 -16.83 -8.12 16.16
CA ARG A 28 -16.90 -8.61 14.79
C ARG A 28 -15.70 -8.09 13.98
N HIS A 29 -15.03 -8.99 13.28
CA HIS A 29 -14.00 -8.63 12.32
C HIS A 29 -14.63 -7.93 11.10
N LEU A 30 -14.20 -6.71 10.81
CA LEU A 30 -14.73 -5.90 9.72
C LEU A 30 -13.90 -6.01 8.43
N GLY A 31 -12.66 -6.45 8.54
CA GLY A 31 -11.77 -6.62 7.40
C GLY A 31 -10.31 -6.37 7.74
N ASP A 32 -9.47 -6.64 6.77
CA ASP A 32 -8.03 -6.47 6.81
C ASP A 32 -7.56 -5.43 5.80
N ARG A 33 -6.52 -4.71 6.15
CA ARG A 33 -5.87 -3.75 5.27
C ARG A 33 -4.35 -4.00 5.27
N PRO A 34 -3.87 -4.83 4.34
CA PRO A 34 -2.44 -5.04 4.18
C PRO A 34 -1.79 -3.83 3.54
N LEU A 35 -0.64 -3.41 4.08
CA LEU A 35 0.16 -2.29 3.62
C LEU A 35 1.60 -2.77 3.43
N PHE A 36 2.23 -2.22 2.40
CA PHE A 36 3.61 -2.52 2.08
C PHE A 36 4.41 -1.21 2.20
N PRO A 37 5.11 -0.99 3.31
CA PRO A 37 5.88 0.23 3.52
C PRO A 37 6.92 0.44 2.41
N VAL A 38 6.98 1.65 1.91
CA VAL A 38 8.00 2.06 0.94
C VAL A 38 9.25 2.48 1.71
N ASN A 39 10.43 2.14 1.20
CA ASN A 39 11.73 2.46 1.83
C ASN A 39 11.97 1.79 3.20
N ALA A 40 11.34 0.66 3.47
CA ALA A 40 11.51 -0.11 4.71
C ALA A 40 12.70 -1.08 4.68
N GLY A 41 13.75 -0.81 3.88
CA GLY A 41 14.85 -1.72 3.58
C GLY A 41 15.46 -2.42 4.80
N GLU A 42 15.95 -1.65 5.77
CA GLU A 42 16.62 -2.16 6.97
C GLU A 42 15.76 -2.10 8.24
N SER A 43 14.56 -1.49 8.16
CA SER A 43 13.67 -1.40 9.31
C SER A 43 13.25 -2.77 9.82
N THR A 44 13.22 -2.94 11.11
CA THR A 44 12.62 -4.12 11.74
C THR A 44 11.11 -4.13 11.53
N VAL A 45 10.48 -5.28 11.72
CA VAL A 45 9.02 -5.39 11.65
C VAL A 45 8.36 -4.56 12.75
N ALA A 46 8.95 -4.51 13.94
CA ALA A 46 8.45 -3.74 15.07
C ALA A 46 8.46 -2.24 14.78
N GLU A 47 9.57 -1.71 14.25
CA GLU A 47 9.69 -0.32 13.82
C GLU A 47 8.66 0.04 12.73
N ALA A 48 8.44 -0.86 11.77
CA ALA A 48 7.44 -0.65 10.73
C ALA A 48 6.00 -0.59 11.29
N ILE A 49 5.68 -1.43 12.29
CA ILE A 49 4.42 -1.40 13.02
C ILE A 49 4.27 -0.06 13.75
N ALA A 50 5.30 0.37 14.46
CA ALA A 50 5.28 1.64 15.19
C ALA A 50 5.08 2.84 14.25
N ALA A 51 5.81 2.89 13.15
CA ALA A 51 5.68 3.93 12.13
C ALA A 51 4.26 3.93 11.52
N PHE A 52 3.71 2.75 11.23
CA PHE A 52 2.33 2.63 10.75
C PHE A 52 1.33 3.17 11.75
N ILE A 53 1.44 2.78 13.03
CA ILE A 53 0.53 3.23 14.09
C ILE A 53 0.55 4.77 14.20
N ARG A 54 1.73 5.39 14.23
CA ARG A 54 1.87 6.86 14.27
C ARG A 54 1.15 7.51 13.09
N GLN A 55 1.43 7.05 11.88
CA GLN A 55 0.88 7.65 10.66
C GLN A 55 -0.63 7.42 10.52
N HIS A 56 -1.09 6.22 10.83
CA HIS A 56 -2.50 5.86 10.66
C HIS A 56 -3.40 6.64 11.62
N TYR A 57 -3.05 6.65 12.90
CA TYR A 57 -3.89 7.29 13.93
C TYR A 57 -3.70 8.81 14.04
N ALA A 58 -2.74 9.38 13.35
CA ALA A 58 -2.71 10.83 13.12
C ALA A 58 -3.90 11.33 12.27
N ALA A 59 -4.48 10.45 11.44
CA ALA A 59 -5.57 10.78 10.52
C ALA A 59 -6.88 10.01 10.81
N HIS A 60 -6.86 9.04 11.73
CA HIS A 60 -8.00 8.18 12.03
C HIS A 60 -8.20 8.04 13.53
N PRO A 61 -9.44 7.91 14.00
CA PRO A 61 -9.70 7.72 15.42
C PRO A 61 -9.17 6.37 15.91
N ALA A 62 -8.47 6.38 17.03
CA ALA A 62 -7.98 5.16 17.65
C ALA A 62 -9.10 4.38 18.36
N PRO A 63 -9.12 3.04 18.27
CA PRO A 63 -10.05 2.19 19.01
C PRO A 63 -9.74 2.18 20.50
N ALA A 64 -10.52 1.45 21.28
CA ALA A 64 -10.30 1.34 22.73
C ALA A 64 -8.94 0.73 23.10
N ARG A 65 -8.40 -0.14 22.24
CA ARG A 65 -7.14 -0.87 22.42
C ARG A 65 -6.54 -1.24 21.06
N LEU A 66 -5.21 -1.33 21.03
CA LEU A 66 -4.44 -1.86 19.93
C LEU A 66 -3.75 -3.16 20.38
N ILE A 67 -3.79 -4.17 19.52
CA ILE A 67 -2.96 -5.38 19.66
C ILE A 67 -1.88 -5.28 18.58
N ALA A 68 -0.62 -5.39 18.97
CA ALA A 68 0.51 -5.38 18.03
C ALA A 68 1.29 -6.69 18.10
N SER A 69 1.76 -7.17 16.96
CA SER A 69 2.62 -8.36 16.85
C SER A 69 3.58 -8.26 15.66
N PRO A 70 4.90 -8.16 15.89
CA PRO A 70 5.54 -8.00 17.20
C PRO A 70 5.22 -6.64 17.86
N LEU A 71 5.35 -6.57 19.17
CA LEU A 71 5.29 -5.30 19.88
C LEU A 71 6.49 -4.43 19.51
N PRO A 72 6.31 -3.11 19.38
CA PRO A 72 7.41 -2.16 19.42
C PRO A 72 8.27 -2.32 20.68
N GLU A 73 9.53 -1.93 20.60
CA GLU A 73 10.41 -1.91 21.75
C GLU A 73 9.86 -0.98 22.86
N GLU A 74 10.28 -1.19 24.11
CA GLU A 74 9.65 -0.56 25.29
C GLU A 74 9.65 0.97 25.22
N GLU A 75 10.76 1.57 24.79
CA GLU A 75 10.88 3.02 24.63
C GLU A 75 9.91 3.54 23.54
N GLU A 76 9.94 2.93 22.36
CA GLU A 76 9.08 3.26 21.25
C GLU A 76 7.60 3.00 21.56
N GLY A 77 7.30 1.92 22.28
CA GLY A 77 5.94 1.60 22.74
C GLY A 77 5.40 2.62 23.73
N SER A 78 6.26 3.18 24.60
CA SER A 78 5.91 4.26 25.54
C SER A 78 5.57 5.56 24.80
N GLU A 79 6.41 5.96 23.84
CA GLU A 79 6.16 7.12 22.99
C GLU A 79 4.86 7.01 22.19
N LEU A 80 4.60 5.82 21.62
CA LEU A 80 3.35 5.53 20.92
C LEU A 80 2.14 5.65 21.84
N GLY A 81 2.24 5.12 23.06
CA GLY A 81 1.18 5.22 24.05
C GLY A 81 0.85 6.65 24.41
N ALA A 82 1.87 7.51 24.59
CA ALA A 82 1.70 8.93 24.85
C ALA A 82 1.04 9.66 23.67
N LEU A 83 1.52 9.43 22.45
CA LEU A 83 0.95 10.01 21.23
C LEU A 83 -0.52 9.62 21.06
N LEU A 84 -0.83 8.35 21.19
CA LEU A 84 -2.19 7.85 21.05
C LEU A 84 -3.12 8.42 22.12
N ALA A 85 -2.63 8.59 23.34
CA ALA A 85 -3.40 9.19 24.43
C ALA A 85 -3.72 10.66 24.15
N GLU A 86 -2.76 11.42 23.62
CA GLU A 86 -2.95 12.81 23.20
C GLU A 86 -4.01 12.91 22.08
N LEU A 87 -3.84 12.12 21.02
CA LEU A 87 -4.74 12.13 19.86
C LEU A 87 -6.16 11.68 20.20
N ALA A 88 -6.32 10.70 21.07
CA ALA A 88 -7.61 10.13 21.44
C ALA A 88 -8.30 10.82 22.63
N GLY A 89 -7.58 11.70 23.37
CA GLY A 89 -8.07 12.28 24.62
C GLY A 89 -8.30 11.26 25.75
N ARG A 90 -7.73 10.04 25.62
CA ARG A 90 -7.82 8.93 26.58
C ARG A 90 -6.70 7.94 26.37
N GLN A 91 -6.42 7.12 27.36
CA GLN A 91 -5.45 6.04 27.23
C GLN A 91 -5.88 5.02 26.15
N VAL A 92 -4.95 4.68 25.26
CA VAL A 92 -5.09 3.65 24.23
C VAL A 92 -3.93 2.66 24.37
N PRO A 93 -4.10 1.57 25.12
CA PRO A 93 -3.02 0.63 25.33
C PRO A 93 -2.67 -0.12 24.03
N VAL A 94 -1.37 -0.23 23.77
CA VAL A 94 -0.79 -1.07 22.72
C VAL A 94 -0.21 -2.31 23.42
N VAL A 95 -0.79 -3.46 23.16
CA VAL A 95 -0.49 -4.69 23.92
C VAL A 95 -0.32 -5.90 23.02
N GLU A 96 0.28 -6.95 23.57
CA GLU A 96 0.30 -8.27 22.91
C GLU A 96 -1.05 -8.98 22.99
N ALA A 97 -1.25 -9.93 22.06
CA ALA A 97 -2.39 -10.82 22.07
C ALA A 97 -2.27 -11.84 23.22
N ARG A 98 -2.93 -11.61 24.35
CA ARG A 98 -2.85 -12.52 25.52
C ARG A 98 -3.99 -13.51 25.63
N SER A 99 -5.22 -13.12 25.29
CA SER A 99 -6.37 -14.02 25.31
C SER A 99 -6.36 -15.00 24.14
N VAL A 100 -7.06 -16.13 24.29
CA VAL A 100 -7.23 -17.10 23.18
C VAL A 100 -7.84 -16.42 21.95
N LEU A 101 -8.86 -15.60 22.17
CA LEU A 101 -9.54 -14.88 21.09
C LEU A 101 -8.63 -13.87 20.39
N HIS A 102 -7.88 -13.07 21.16
CA HIS A 102 -6.94 -12.10 20.59
C HIS A 102 -5.81 -12.78 19.81
N ARG A 103 -5.30 -13.91 20.29
CA ARG A 103 -4.31 -14.72 19.56
C ARG A 103 -4.88 -15.25 18.25
N ALA A 104 -6.12 -15.77 18.27
CA ALA A 104 -6.77 -16.25 17.05
C ALA A 104 -6.94 -15.13 16.00
N TRP A 105 -7.34 -13.93 16.41
CA TRP A 105 -7.43 -12.79 15.50
C TRP A 105 -6.05 -12.33 14.98
N ALA A 106 -5.04 -12.31 15.85
CA ALA A 106 -3.69 -11.95 15.42
C ALA A 106 -3.11 -12.97 14.42
N GLU A 107 -3.35 -14.26 14.65
CA GLU A 107 -2.94 -15.32 13.71
C GLU A 107 -3.68 -15.19 12.37
N MET A 108 -4.98 -14.95 12.39
CA MET A 108 -5.76 -14.70 11.16
C MET A 108 -5.21 -13.47 10.41
N ALA A 109 -4.91 -12.38 11.11
CA ALA A 109 -4.33 -11.19 10.51
C ALA A 109 -2.94 -11.45 9.90
N LEU A 110 -2.11 -12.29 10.54
CA LEU A 110 -0.81 -12.73 10.00
C LEU A 110 -0.98 -13.59 8.75
N GLN A 111 -1.94 -14.50 8.73
CA GLN A 111 -2.24 -15.30 7.53
C GLN A 111 -2.69 -14.41 6.37
N ASN A 112 -3.53 -13.42 6.63
CA ASN A 112 -3.96 -12.47 5.61
C ASN A 112 -2.78 -11.61 5.09
N ALA A 113 -1.84 -11.25 5.95
CA ALA A 113 -0.61 -10.57 5.54
C ALA A 113 0.26 -11.46 4.63
N ARG A 114 0.41 -12.76 4.94
CA ARG A 114 1.11 -13.73 4.08
C ARG A 114 0.44 -13.88 2.72
N LEU A 115 -0.87 -14.01 2.70
CA LEU A 115 -1.64 -14.07 1.44
C LEU A 115 -1.46 -12.79 0.61
N ALA A 116 -1.42 -11.64 1.25
CA ALA A 116 -1.17 -10.36 0.56
C ALA A 116 0.24 -10.30 -0.05
N ILE A 117 1.27 -10.77 0.66
CA ILE A 117 2.64 -10.89 0.12
C ILE A 117 2.65 -11.82 -1.10
N LEU A 118 2.03 -12.99 -0.97
CA LEU A 118 1.97 -13.98 -2.06
C LEU A 118 1.28 -13.39 -3.31
N ALA A 119 0.13 -12.76 -3.13
CA ALA A 119 -0.60 -12.12 -4.21
C ALA A 119 0.22 -11.01 -4.90
N ARG A 120 0.94 -10.19 -4.10
CA ARG A 120 1.82 -9.14 -4.63
C ARG A 120 2.96 -9.71 -5.45
N ASN A 121 3.62 -10.76 -4.97
CA ASN A 121 4.72 -11.42 -5.67
C ASN A 121 4.24 -12.08 -6.97
N GLN A 122 3.08 -12.73 -6.95
CA GLN A 122 2.47 -13.30 -8.16
C GLN A 122 2.13 -12.24 -9.19
N ALA A 123 1.54 -11.13 -8.77
CA ALA A 123 1.24 -10.01 -9.67
C ALA A 123 2.50 -9.41 -10.29
N SER A 124 3.58 -9.27 -9.51
CA SER A 124 4.87 -8.79 -10.01
C SER A 124 5.48 -9.75 -11.04
N ALA A 125 5.51 -11.05 -10.75
CA ALA A 125 6.02 -12.06 -11.68
C ALA A 125 5.20 -12.13 -12.98
N GLN A 126 3.88 -12.03 -12.89
CA GLN A 126 3.01 -12.01 -14.07
C GLN A 126 3.26 -10.76 -14.93
N GLN A 127 3.50 -9.62 -14.28
CA GLN A 127 3.82 -8.37 -14.99
C GLN A 127 5.16 -8.47 -15.73
N GLU A 128 6.16 -9.05 -15.10
CA GLU A 128 7.47 -9.29 -15.72
C GLU A 128 7.35 -10.21 -16.94
N GLN A 129 6.58 -11.30 -16.84
CA GLN A 129 6.31 -12.18 -17.97
C GLN A 129 5.63 -11.45 -19.15
N ARG A 130 4.69 -10.54 -18.86
CA ARG A 130 4.03 -9.72 -19.90
C ARG A 130 5.02 -8.81 -20.61
N LEU A 131 5.94 -8.17 -19.88
CA LEU A 131 6.98 -7.33 -20.46
C LEU A 131 7.96 -8.13 -21.33
N GLN A 132 8.34 -9.30 -20.87
CA GLN A 132 9.19 -10.22 -21.65
C GLN A 132 8.49 -10.67 -22.93
N ALA A 133 7.21 -11.04 -22.87
CA ALA A 133 6.43 -11.40 -24.04
C ALA A 133 6.32 -10.24 -25.05
N LEU A 134 6.09 -9.01 -24.56
CA LEU A 134 6.05 -7.82 -25.40
C LEU A 134 7.42 -7.54 -26.05
N GLN A 135 8.50 -7.66 -25.30
CA GLN A 135 9.86 -7.51 -25.81
C GLN A 135 10.15 -8.50 -26.94
N GLN A 136 9.76 -9.77 -26.75
CA GLN A 136 9.94 -10.82 -27.76
C GLN A 136 9.07 -10.55 -29.01
N ALA A 137 7.80 -10.18 -28.82
CA ALA A 137 6.88 -9.91 -29.92
C ALA A 137 7.32 -8.74 -30.80
N LEU A 138 8.00 -7.76 -30.20
CA LEU A 138 8.53 -6.58 -30.91
C LEU A 138 10.01 -6.73 -31.33
N GLU A 139 10.63 -7.89 -31.06
CA GLU A 139 12.03 -8.17 -31.36
C GLU A 139 13.02 -7.10 -30.82
N LEU A 140 12.71 -6.57 -29.63
CA LEU A 140 13.52 -5.52 -29.02
C LEU A 140 14.83 -6.12 -28.46
N PRO A 141 15.99 -5.47 -28.70
CA PRO A 141 17.28 -5.99 -28.25
C PRO A 141 17.47 -5.90 -26.73
N ASP A 142 16.81 -4.94 -26.08
CA ASP A 142 16.96 -4.64 -24.66
C ASP A 142 15.67 -4.86 -23.90
N THR A 143 15.80 -5.07 -22.58
CA THR A 143 14.66 -5.18 -21.67
C THR A 143 13.87 -3.88 -21.63
N ILE A 144 12.54 -3.99 -21.75
CA ILE A 144 11.65 -2.83 -21.67
C ILE A 144 11.69 -2.24 -20.26
N GLN A 145 12.21 -1.01 -20.15
CA GLN A 145 12.27 -0.27 -18.88
C GLN A 145 11.12 0.75 -18.76
N ARG A 146 10.66 1.28 -19.90
CA ARG A 146 9.67 2.35 -19.94
C ARG A 146 8.78 2.18 -21.16
N ILE A 147 7.48 2.41 -20.94
CA ILE A 147 6.46 2.46 -21.98
C ILE A 147 5.73 3.78 -21.83
N GLU A 148 5.61 4.53 -22.91
CA GLU A 148 4.81 5.73 -22.98
C GLU A 148 3.67 5.53 -23.96
N CYS A 149 2.49 5.98 -23.57
CA CYS A 149 1.31 5.97 -24.45
C CYS A 149 0.76 7.39 -24.55
N PHE A 150 0.58 7.83 -25.78
CA PHE A 150 0.01 9.13 -26.09
C PHE A 150 -1.41 8.95 -26.62
N ASP A 151 -2.32 9.75 -26.09
CA ASP A 151 -3.71 9.83 -26.53
C ASP A 151 -4.01 11.28 -26.91
N ILE A 152 -4.54 11.50 -28.12
CA ILE A 152 -4.88 12.82 -28.63
C ILE A 152 -6.40 12.96 -28.59
N SER A 153 -6.88 13.92 -27.82
CA SER A 153 -8.31 14.20 -27.69
C SER A 153 -8.64 15.57 -28.31
N HIS A 154 -9.63 15.60 -29.19
CA HIS A 154 -10.19 16.80 -29.77
C HIS A 154 -11.48 17.19 -29.05
N THR A 155 -11.54 18.43 -28.54
CA THR A 155 -12.77 18.97 -27.98
C THR A 155 -13.42 19.87 -29.03
N GLN A 156 -14.34 19.32 -29.84
CA GLN A 156 -15.22 20.05 -30.78
C GLN A 156 -14.56 21.22 -31.55
N GLY A 157 -13.32 21.06 -31.99
CA GLY A 157 -12.67 21.97 -32.93
C GLY A 157 -11.87 23.11 -32.32
N GLU A 158 -11.79 23.28 -30.99
CA GLU A 158 -11.09 24.45 -30.43
C GLU A 158 -9.77 24.20 -29.73
N ALA A 159 -9.50 22.98 -29.23
CA ALA A 159 -8.21 22.68 -28.61
C ALA A 159 -7.94 21.16 -28.64
N ALA A 160 -6.90 20.76 -29.33
CA ALA A 160 -6.40 19.41 -29.22
C ALA A 160 -5.43 19.31 -28.06
N VAL A 161 -5.63 18.31 -27.24
CA VAL A 161 -4.77 18.01 -26.07
C VAL A 161 -4.25 16.59 -26.21
N ALA A 162 -2.93 16.44 -26.17
CA ALA A 162 -2.31 15.11 -26.03
C ALA A 162 -2.05 14.83 -24.56
N SER A 163 -2.42 13.65 -24.11
CA SER A 163 -2.05 13.12 -22.81
C SER A 163 -1.03 12.01 -22.95
N CYS A 164 0.02 12.03 -22.11
CA CYS A 164 1.02 11.00 -22.03
C CYS A 164 0.86 10.27 -20.69
N VAL A 165 0.66 8.97 -20.76
CA VAL A 165 0.73 8.07 -19.59
C VAL A 165 2.00 7.26 -19.65
N VAL A 166 2.59 7.00 -18.49
CA VAL A 166 3.91 6.39 -18.40
C VAL A 166 3.84 5.16 -17.52
N TYR A 167 4.33 4.05 -18.06
CA TYR A 167 4.67 2.85 -17.34
C TYR A 167 6.19 2.78 -17.18
N HIS A 168 6.70 2.57 -15.96
CA HIS A 168 8.12 2.46 -15.70
C HIS A 168 8.39 1.49 -14.53
N GLY A 169 9.35 0.61 -14.68
CA GLY A 169 9.60 -0.45 -13.72
C GLY A 169 8.41 -1.41 -13.66
N ASN A 170 7.75 -1.54 -12.52
CA ASN A 170 6.67 -2.49 -12.31
C ASN A 170 5.27 -1.87 -12.25
N GLY A 171 5.08 -0.66 -12.79
CA GLY A 171 3.76 -0.03 -12.72
C GLY A 171 3.61 1.33 -13.40
N MET A 172 2.39 1.85 -13.35
CA MET A 172 2.06 3.16 -13.88
C MET A 172 2.67 4.27 -13.02
N LYS A 173 3.52 5.10 -13.61
CA LYS A 173 4.25 6.18 -12.92
C LYS A 173 3.53 7.51 -13.10
N LYS A 174 2.53 7.76 -12.29
CA LYS A 174 1.67 8.95 -12.38
C LYS A 174 2.43 10.28 -12.28
N ALA A 175 3.57 10.33 -11.58
CA ALA A 175 4.41 11.50 -11.48
C ALA A 175 5.02 11.93 -12.84
N ASP A 176 5.14 11.00 -13.77
CA ASP A 176 5.68 11.23 -15.11
C ASP A 176 4.60 11.51 -16.16
N TYR A 177 3.32 11.50 -15.80
CA TYR A 177 2.23 11.84 -16.72
C TYR A 177 2.34 13.28 -17.15
N ARG A 178 2.08 13.54 -18.44
CA ARG A 178 2.14 14.87 -19.03
C ARG A 178 0.90 15.15 -19.87
N ARG A 179 0.59 16.42 -19.98
CA ARG A 179 -0.42 16.95 -20.90
C ARG A 179 0.26 17.98 -21.80
N PHE A 180 -0.04 17.91 -23.08
CA PHE A 180 0.49 18.81 -24.10
C PHE A 180 -0.67 19.51 -24.81
N ASN A 181 -0.63 20.83 -24.89
CA ASN A 181 -1.53 21.58 -25.75
C ASN A 181 -0.97 21.50 -27.16
N MET A 182 -1.71 20.84 -28.05
CA MET A 182 -1.32 20.71 -29.46
C MET A 182 -1.63 22.01 -30.20
N ARG A 183 -0.72 22.48 -31.04
CA ARG A 183 -0.86 23.64 -31.88
C ARG A 183 -0.60 23.29 -33.35
N ASP A 184 -1.22 24.02 -34.27
CA ASP A 184 -0.97 23.88 -35.70
C ASP A 184 -1.28 22.50 -36.29
N ILE A 185 -2.34 21.84 -35.78
CA ILE A 185 -2.85 20.58 -36.30
C ILE A 185 -4.13 20.78 -37.09
N THR A 186 -4.34 19.95 -38.12
CA THR A 186 -5.58 19.96 -38.90
C THR A 186 -6.72 19.39 -38.05
N PRO A 187 -7.86 20.10 -37.89
CA PRO A 187 -8.98 19.56 -37.12
C PRO A 187 -9.46 18.22 -37.67
N GLY A 188 -9.51 17.21 -36.77
CA GLY A 188 -9.97 15.85 -37.11
C GLY A 188 -8.88 14.91 -37.64
N ASP A 189 -7.63 15.32 -37.66
CA ASP A 189 -6.50 14.45 -37.99
C ASP A 189 -5.85 13.90 -36.69
N ASP A 190 -6.15 12.67 -36.37
CA ASP A 190 -5.61 11.97 -35.18
C ASP A 190 -4.23 11.34 -35.44
N TYR A 191 -3.69 11.44 -36.67
CA TYR A 191 -2.48 10.75 -37.11
C TYR A 191 -1.36 11.70 -37.59
N ALA A 192 -1.54 12.99 -37.50
CA ALA A 192 -0.56 13.98 -37.93
C ALA A 192 0.50 14.28 -36.86
#